data_46695e1e8727e71cee68db61ce30716c
#
_entry.id   46695e1e8727e71cee68db61ce30716c
#
_cell.length_a   1.000
_cell.length_b   1.000
_cell.length_c   1.000
_cell.angle_alpha   90.00
_cell.angle_beta   90.00
_cell.angle_gamma   90.00
#
_symmetry.space_group_name_H-M   'P 1'
#
loop_
_entity.id
_entity.type
_entity.pdbx_description
1 polymer ?
#
loop_
_entity_poly.entity_id
_entity_poly.type
_entity_poly.pdbx_seq_one_letter_code
_entity_poly.pdbx_strand_id
1 'polypeptide(L)'
;MVHDSQRPLTQQAQFERVYAALTSEIDAVRPISPFTETLKSIDADNFIDETIDRTSMMRISTPEIVRYSAIHFDGSSSTWFVPLKSSSKTVVVDADADSARINSEKEIELMGYLLDWNK
;
A
#
# COMPACT_ATOMS: atom_id res chain seq x y z
N MET A 1 -13.83 0.59 4.23
CA MET A 1 -12.37 0.38 4.43
C MET A 1 -12.05 -1.07 4.10
N VAL A 2 -10.95 -1.31 3.39
CA VAL A 2 -10.48 -2.65 2.97
C VAL A 2 -9.05 -2.84 3.47
N HIS A 3 -8.75 -3.98 4.05
CA HIS A 3 -7.44 -4.30 4.57
C HIS A 3 -6.95 -5.65 4.04
N ASP A 4 -5.66 -5.75 3.74
CA ASP A 4 -5.00 -6.97 3.29
C ASP A 4 -4.65 -7.83 4.52
N SER A 5 -5.25 -9.02 4.63
CA SER A 5 -5.00 -9.95 5.72
C SER A 5 -3.54 -10.43 5.83
N GLN A 6 -2.76 -10.29 4.77
CA GLN A 6 -1.33 -10.57 4.77
C GLN A 6 -0.48 -9.43 5.38
N ARG A 7 -1.09 -8.43 6.03
CA ARG A 7 -0.44 -7.34 6.79
C ARG A 7 -0.87 -7.34 8.25
N PRO A 8 -0.63 -8.45 8.98
CA PRO A 8 -1.22 -8.66 10.30
C PRO A 8 -0.69 -7.72 11.39
N LEU A 9 0.48 -7.09 11.16
CA LEU A 9 1.11 -6.19 12.14
C LEU A 9 0.78 -4.72 11.93
N THR A 10 -0.10 -4.39 10.98
CA THR A 10 -0.53 -3.01 10.77
C THR A 10 -1.15 -2.43 12.03
N GLN A 11 -0.57 -1.35 12.54
CA GLN A 11 -0.95 -0.74 13.80
C GLN A 11 -2.24 0.08 13.67
N GLN A 12 -2.99 0.20 14.76
CA GLN A 12 -4.20 1.01 14.84
C GLN A 12 -3.99 2.45 14.37
N ALA A 13 -2.85 3.04 14.69
CA ALA A 13 -2.49 4.40 14.28
C ALA A 13 -2.52 4.60 12.75
N GLN A 14 -2.16 3.58 11.97
CA GLN A 14 -2.26 3.67 10.50
C GLN A 14 -3.71 3.67 10.03
N PHE A 15 -4.59 2.87 10.66
CA PHE A 15 -6.04 2.89 10.37
C PHE A 15 -6.65 4.27 10.68
N GLU A 16 -6.30 4.85 11.83
CA GLU A 16 -6.76 6.17 12.25
C GLU A 16 -6.29 7.27 11.30
N ARG A 17 -5.02 7.23 10.88
CA ARG A 17 -4.45 8.18 9.92
C ARG A 17 -5.14 8.12 8.57
N VAL A 18 -5.40 6.92 8.06
CA VAL A 18 -6.14 6.72 6.81
C VAL A 18 -7.58 7.25 6.94
N TYR A 19 -8.24 6.96 8.06
CA TYR A 19 -9.61 7.44 8.31
C TYR A 19 -9.67 8.97 8.41
N ALA A 20 -8.74 9.58 9.14
CA ALA A 20 -8.70 11.02 9.34
C ALA A 20 -8.45 11.82 8.04
N ALA A 21 -7.74 11.22 7.08
CA ALA A 21 -7.48 11.85 5.79
C ALA A 21 -8.68 11.83 4.83
N LEU A 22 -9.74 11.05 5.13
CA LEU A 22 -10.97 11.02 4.34
C LEU A 22 -11.87 12.20 4.71
N THR A 23 -11.55 13.38 4.21
CA THR A 23 -12.38 14.59 4.38
C THR A 23 -13.58 14.58 3.42
N SER A 24 -14.49 15.56 3.53
CA SER A 24 -15.66 15.69 2.64
C SER A 24 -15.29 15.78 1.15
N GLU A 25 -14.10 16.32 0.86
CA GLU A 25 -13.60 16.54 -0.50
C GLU A 25 -12.81 15.37 -1.10
N ILE A 26 -12.50 14.36 -0.29
CA ILE A 26 -11.68 13.22 -0.68
C ILE A 26 -12.52 11.94 -0.79
N ASP A 27 -12.34 11.23 -1.89
CA ASP A 27 -13.10 10.01 -2.19
C ASP A 27 -12.40 8.73 -1.75
N ALA A 28 -11.06 8.73 -1.72
CA ALA A 28 -10.30 7.58 -1.28
C ALA A 28 -8.93 7.97 -0.70
N VAL A 29 -8.46 7.16 0.27
CA VAL A 29 -7.16 7.34 0.93
C VAL A 29 -6.44 6.01 0.97
N ARG A 30 -5.13 6.02 0.71
CA ARG A 30 -4.28 4.85 0.75
C ARG A 30 -2.92 5.15 1.37
N PRO A 31 -2.40 4.29 2.27
CA PRO A 31 -1.07 4.47 2.80
C PRO A 31 0.00 4.02 1.79
N ILE A 32 1.10 4.76 1.76
CA ILE A 32 2.26 4.48 0.91
C ILE A 32 3.55 4.60 1.71
N SER A 33 4.61 3.96 1.23
CA SER A 33 5.97 4.13 1.74
C SER A 33 6.98 4.22 0.59
N PRO A 34 8.09 4.95 0.75
CA PRO A 34 9.09 5.06 -0.28
C PRO A 34 9.84 3.73 -0.48
N PHE A 35 10.43 3.56 -1.65
CA PHE A 35 11.44 2.54 -1.87
C PHE A 35 12.77 3.00 -1.28
N THR A 36 13.37 2.17 -0.44
CA THR A 36 14.68 2.42 0.17
C THR A 36 15.82 1.72 -0.55
N GLU A 37 15.50 0.73 -1.39
CA GLU A 37 16.45 -0.06 -2.16
C GLU A 37 16.56 0.44 -3.60
N THR A 38 17.68 0.12 -4.26
CA THR A 38 17.87 0.44 -5.67
C THR A 38 17.02 -0.46 -6.54
N LEU A 39 16.24 0.13 -7.44
CA LEU A 39 15.41 -0.58 -8.40
C LEU A 39 16.10 -0.62 -9.77
N LYS A 40 16.05 -1.77 -10.42
CA LYS A 40 16.54 -1.98 -11.78
C LYS A 40 15.42 -2.54 -12.64
N SER A 41 15.31 -2.05 -13.87
CA SER A 41 14.57 -2.77 -14.89
C SER A 41 15.42 -3.91 -15.46
N ILE A 42 14.78 -4.94 -15.92
CA ILE A 42 15.41 -6.05 -16.63
C ILE A 42 14.69 -6.27 -17.97
N ASP A 43 15.43 -6.67 -18.98
CA ASP A 43 14.87 -7.04 -20.28
C ASP A 43 14.33 -8.50 -20.30
N ALA A 44 13.83 -8.94 -21.45
CA ALA A 44 13.28 -10.28 -21.62
C ALA A 44 14.30 -11.41 -21.44
N ASP A 45 15.58 -11.11 -21.60
CA ASP A 45 16.70 -12.05 -21.45
C ASP A 45 17.34 -12.00 -20.05
N ASN A 46 16.73 -11.28 -19.10
CA ASN A 46 17.16 -11.07 -17.72
C ASN A 46 18.47 -10.25 -17.57
N PHE A 47 18.83 -9.43 -18.54
CA PHE A 47 19.91 -8.46 -18.40
C PHE A 47 19.36 -7.18 -17.74
N ILE A 48 20.23 -6.55 -16.92
CA ILE A 48 19.92 -5.23 -16.33
C ILE A 48 19.93 -4.20 -17.45
N ASP A 49 18.79 -3.50 -17.61
CA ASP A 49 18.60 -2.47 -18.62
C ASP A 49 18.95 -1.10 -18.05
N GLU A 50 18.19 -0.63 -17.05
CA GLU A 50 18.42 0.69 -16.46
C GLU A 50 18.20 0.73 -14.94
N THR A 51 18.62 1.83 -14.33
CA THR A 51 18.24 2.16 -12.95
C THR A 51 16.94 2.95 -12.96
N ILE A 52 15.93 2.45 -12.25
CA ILE A 52 14.66 3.14 -12.10
C ILE A 52 14.80 4.24 -11.06
N ASP A 53 14.34 5.44 -11.38
CA ASP A 53 14.26 6.54 -10.41
C ASP A 53 13.18 6.21 -9.35
N ARG A 54 13.64 5.76 -8.19
CA ARG A 54 12.76 5.38 -7.07
C ARG A 54 12.01 6.56 -6.44
N THR A 55 12.42 7.81 -6.71
CA THR A 55 11.71 8.98 -6.16
C THR A 55 10.33 9.16 -6.78
N SER A 56 10.11 8.61 -7.97
CA SER A 56 8.81 8.60 -8.65
C SER A 56 7.94 7.38 -8.30
N MET A 57 8.43 6.46 -7.46
CA MET A 57 7.77 5.21 -7.16
C MET A 57 7.54 5.05 -5.65
N MET A 58 6.37 4.49 -5.30
CA MET A 58 6.01 4.22 -3.91
C MET A 58 5.48 2.80 -3.77
N ARG A 59 5.79 2.19 -2.63
CA ARG A 59 5.13 0.95 -2.22
C ARG A 59 3.78 1.31 -1.62
N ILE A 60 2.77 0.58 -2.03
CA ILE A 60 1.42 0.74 -1.48
C ILE A 60 1.21 -0.20 -0.30
N SER A 61 0.41 0.24 0.66
CA SER A 61 0.00 -0.54 1.82
C SER A 61 -1.52 -0.48 1.99
N THR A 62 -2.02 -1.07 3.06
CA THR A 62 -3.42 -1.03 3.48
C THR A 62 -3.48 -0.72 4.97
N PRO A 63 -4.63 -0.28 5.51
CA PRO A 63 -5.96 -0.27 4.87
C PRO A 63 -6.09 0.82 3.81
N GLU A 64 -6.95 0.60 2.83
CA GLU A 64 -7.49 1.69 2.01
C GLU A 64 -8.92 2.02 2.44
N ILE A 65 -9.30 3.27 2.35
CA ILE A 65 -10.68 3.71 2.59
C ILE A 65 -11.23 4.38 1.33
N VAL A 66 -12.44 4.02 0.97
CA VAL A 66 -13.10 4.49 -0.25
C VAL A 66 -14.54 4.88 0.07
N ARG A 67 -15.00 6.02 -0.45
CA ARG A 67 -16.43 6.37 -0.45
C ARG A 67 -17.19 5.45 -1.38
N TYR A 68 -18.32 4.94 -0.90
CA TYR A 68 -19.19 4.10 -1.72
C TYR A 68 -19.61 4.76 -3.04
N SER A 69 -19.90 6.05 -3.00
CA SER A 69 -20.27 6.84 -4.20
C SER A 69 -19.16 6.96 -5.24
N ALA A 70 -17.91 6.76 -4.86
CA ALA A 70 -16.75 6.81 -5.75
C ALA A 70 -16.45 5.47 -6.44
N ILE A 71 -17.09 4.38 -6.02
CA ILE A 71 -16.87 3.05 -6.59
C ILE A 71 -17.44 2.98 -8.01
N HIS A 72 -16.65 2.39 -8.90
CA HIS A 72 -17.05 2.07 -10.26
C HIS A 72 -17.36 0.57 -10.36
N PHE A 73 -18.59 0.17 -10.12
CA PHE A 73 -18.99 -1.23 -9.98
C PHE A 73 -18.73 -2.10 -11.22
N ASP A 74 -18.78 -1.51 -12.41
CA ASP A 74 -18.52 -2.17 -13.70
C ASP A 74 -17.08 -1.97 -14.18
N GLY A 75 -16.25 -1.32 -13.38
CA GLY A 75 -14.87 -0.98 -13.72
C GLY A 75 -13.93 -2.18 -13.57
N SER A 76 -12.97 -2.31 -14.49
CA SER A 76 -11.81 -3.15 -14.31
C SER A 76 -10.86 -2.52 -13.28
N SER A 77 -10.07 -3.36 -12.59
CA SER A 77 -9.09 -2.94 -11.61
C SER A 77 -8.19 -1.82 -12.13
N SER A 78 -8.11 -0.78 -11.34
CA SER A 78 -7.10 0.26 -11.43
C SER A 78 -5.98 -0.03 -10.42
N THR A 79 -5.32 1.00 -9.95
CA THR A 79 -4.30 0.94 -8.88
C THR A 79 -4.87 0.69 -7.48
N TRP A 80 -6.19 0.56 -7.31
CA TRP A 80 -6.89 0.35 -6.05
C TRP A 80 -7.49 -1.05 -5.98
N PHE A 81 -7.71 -1.61 -4.77
CA PHE A 81 -8.42 -2.87 -4.60
C PHE A 81 -9.86 -2.79 -5.08
N VAL A 82 -10.45 -1.60 -4.92
CA VAL A 82 -11.81 -1.31 -5.39
C VAL A 82 -11.70 -0.38 -6.59
N PRO A 83 -12.28 -0.70 -7.74
CA PRO A 83 -12.28 0.20 -8.89
C PRO A 83 -12.95 1.54 -8.57
N LEU A 84 -12.30 2.65 -8.94
CA LEU A 84 -12.81 3.99 -8.71
C LEU A 84 -13.22 4.66 -10.02
N LYS A 85 -14.18 5.56 -9.91
CA LYS A 85 -14.55 6.47 -11.01
C LYS A 85 -13.38 7.37 -11.36
N SER A 86 -13.20 7.71 -12.62
CA SER A 86 -12.10 8.55 -13.09
C SER A 86 -12.09 9.97 -12.50
N SER A 87 -13.26 10.45 -12.04
CA SER A 87 -13.41 11.74 -11.37
C SER A 87 -13.07 11.72 -9.88
N SER A 88 -12.75 10.56 -9.30
CA SER A 88 -12.52 10.41 -7.87
C SER A 88 -11.25 11.13 -7.42
N LYS A 89 -11.36 11.89 -6.34
CA LYS A 89 -10.23 12.57 -5.68
C LYS A 89 -9.60 11.61 -4.67
N THR A 90 -8.35 11.27 -4.92
CA THR A 90 -7.60 10.33 -4.09
C THR A 90 -6.40 11.00 -3.44
N VAL A 91 -6.09 10.63 -2.21
CA VAL A 91 -4.89 11.09 -1.49
C VAL A 91 -4.15 9.91 -0.90
N VAL A 92 -2.90 10.13 -0.56
CA VAL A 92 -2.04 9.15 0.10
C VAL A 92 -1.60 9.68 1.46
N VAL A 93 -1.30 8.75 2.37
CA VAL A 93 -0.71 9.00 3.69
C VAL A 93 0.49 8.09 3.91
N ASP A 94 1.32 8.39 4.89
CA ASP A 94 2.46 7.53 5.20
C ASP A 94 2.01 6.19 5.78
N ALA A 95 2.60 5.12 5.27
CA ALA A 95 2.48 3.78 5.83
C ALA A 95 3.57 3.52 6.87
N ASP A 96 3.23 2.80 7.93
CA ASP A 96 4.18 2.38 8.95
C ASP A 96 5.00 1.17 8.46
N ALA A 97 6.22 1.01 8.97
CA ALA A 97 7.09 -0.13 8.64
C ALA A 97 6.43 -1.47 9.00
N ASP A 98 5.68 -1.49 10.12
CA ASP A 98 4.96 -2.67 10.61
C ASP A 98 3.82 -3.12 9.68
N SER A 99 3.43 -2.28 8.72
CA SER A 99 2.43 -2.64 7.71
C SER A 99 3.01 -3.45 6.54
N ALA A 100 4.19 -4.05 6.71
CA ALA A 100 4.80 -4.94 5.73
C ALA A 100 3.91 -6.15 5.41
N ARG A 101 3.91 -6.54 4.13
CA ARG A 101 3.14 -7.68 3.66
C ARG A 101 3.95 -8.97 3.83
N ILE A 102 3.30 -10.01 4.34
CA ILE A 102 3.86 -11.36 4.43
C ILE A 102 3.53 -12.13 3.14
N ASN A 103 4.54 -12.59 2.42
CA ASN A 103 4.37 -13.31 1.16
C ASN A 103 4.92 -14.75 1.21
N SER A 104 5.61 -15.14 2.31
CA SER A 104 6.21 -16.48 2.45
C SER A 104 6.28 -16.91 3.92
N GLU A 105 6.46 -18.21 4.15
CA GLU A 105 6.68 -18.77 5.49
C GLU A 105 7.91 -18.17 6.18
N LYS A 106 8.99 -17.90 5.42
CA LYS A 106 10.19 -17.27 5.97
C LYS A 106 9.93 -15.84 6.46
N GLU A 107 9.02 -15.12 5.82
CA GLU A 107 8.61 -13.79 6.27
C GLU A 107 7.76 -13.86 7.55
N ILE A 108 7.00 -14.93 7.76
CA ILE A 108 6.29 -15.17 9.04
C ILE A 108 7.30 -15.32 10.18
N GLU A 109 8.35 -16.12 9.98
CA GLU A 109 9.40 -16.28 10.97
C GLU A 109 10.10 -14.95 11.27
N LEU A 110 10.45 -14.19 10.22
CA LEU A 110 11.06 -12.87 10.37
C LEU A 110 10.19 -11.91 11.17
N MET A 111 8.89 -11.88 10.88
CA MET A 111 7.93 -11.05 11.63
C MET A 111 7.81 -11.49 13.10
N GLY A 112 7.91 -12.80 13.38
CA GLY A 112 7.97 -13.33 14.73
C GLY A 112 9.17 -12.78 15.52
N TYR A 113 10.34 -12.75 14.91
CA TYR A 113 11.53 -12.15 15.53
C TYR A 113 11.38 -10.65 15.80
N LEU A 114 10.76 -9.90 14.87
CA LEU A 114 10.49 -8.48 15.06
C LEU A 114 9.53 -8.21 16.21
N LEU A 115 8.51 -9.05 16.39
CA LEU A 115 7.57 -8.96 17.51
C LEU A 115 8.27 -9.25 18.86
N ASP A 116 9.15 -10.22 18.89
CA ASP A 116 9.90 -10.57 20.11
C ASP A 116 10.94 -9.52 20.46
N TRP A 117 11.53 -8.86 19.48
CA TRP A 117 12.47 -7.75 19.67
C TRP A 117 11.82 -6.52 20.33
N ASN A 118 10.54 -6.29 20.06
CA ASN A 118 9.78 -5.13 20.57
C ASN A 118 9.14 -5.38 21.96
N LYS A 119 9.35 -6.55 22.56
CA LYS A 119 8.93 -6.87 23.92
C LYS A 119 9.99 -6.46 24.94
#